data_6bab327291915de5c6f3adc9dc47e460
#
_entry.id   6bab327291915de5c6f3adc9dc47e460
#
_cell.length_a   1.000
_cell.length_b   1.000
_cell.length_c   1.000
_cell.angle_alpha   90.00
_cell.angle_beta   90.00
_cell.angle_gamma   90.00
#
_symmetry.space_group_name_H-M   'P 1'
#
loop_
_entity.id
_entity.type
_entity.pdbx_description
1 polymer ?
#
loop_
_entity_poly.entity_id
_entity_poly.type
_entity_poly.pdbx_seq_one_letter_code
_entity_poly.pdbx_strand_id
1 'polypeptide(L)'
;MKIKIISSLLFSFYLIFGSYASEIKTVPHVVKLPDTIEAIRIPSTTNYATLVWLHGGGLAGGKPHFPFSRDEKIAQVAVKYRLLGKDAKSGVDCIEDAADAVAWTMKNIHKYGGDTNKIFLAGMSAGGYLTMMVGMDPKYLAAHGLKNTNLAALISISGQATKHYNVRKFSGDNDPQFLPKIDDLAPLAHVSADIPPIVSICGQPPYEWKCRSEENRLLIASCIALGHKNAKFIELPYCNHGQAYECALPYLIRYINE
;
A
#
# COMPACT_ATOMS: atom_id res chain seq x y z
N MET A 1 -42.65 59.63 26.34
CA MET A 1 -41.65 60.72 26.31
C MET A 1 -40.31 60.17 26.77
N LYS A 2 -39.28 60.24 25.93
CA LYS A 2 -37.86 59.96 26.11
C LYS A 2 -37.40 58.56 26.55
N ILE A 3 -36.99 57.81 25.53
CA ILE A 3 -36.17 56.60 25.54
C ILE A 3 -34.74 56.95 26.03
N LYS A 4 -34.21 56.14 26.96
CA LYS A 4 -32.75 56.12 27.23
C LYS A 4 -32.23 54.70 26.84
N ILE A 5 -31.39 54.71 25.83
CA ILE A 5 -30.63 53.54 25.40
C ILE A 5 -29.43 53.37 26.34
N ILE A 6 -29.30 52.17 26.92
CA ILE A 6 -28.08 51.76 27.61
C ILE A 6 -27.42 50.70 26.72
N SER A 7 -26.30 51.07 26.13
CA SER A 7 -25.43 50.15 25.39
C SER A 7 -24.66 49.29 26.40
N SER A 8 -24.90 48.00 26.37
CA SER A 8 -24.04 47.02 27.03
C SER A 8 -22.96 46.55 26.03
N LEU A 9 -21.71 46.94 26.34
CA LEU A 9 -20.53 46.38 25.69
C LEU A 9 -20.41 44.90 26.10
N LEU A 10 -20.71 43.98 25.19
CA LEU A 10 -20.30 42.59 25.26
C LEU A 10 -18.88 42.49 24.71
N PHE A 11 -17.91 42.29 25.62
CA PHE A 11 -16.57 41.88 25.26
C PHE A 11 -16.64 40.41 24.80
N SER A 12 -16.64 40.20 23.51
CA SER A 12 -16.44 38.87 22.94
C SER A 12 -14.95 38.55 22.98
N PHE A 13 -14.56 37.68 23.89
CA PHE A 13 -13.28 37.00 23.85
C PHE A 13 -13.28 36.04 22.63
N TYR A 14 -12.74 36.48 21.53
CA TYR A 14 -12.35 35.57 20.44
C TYR A 14 -11.08 34.84 20.92
N LEU A 15 -11.25 33.60 21.36
CA LEU A 15 -10.17 32.63 21.44
C LEU A 15 -9.78 32.30 19.99
N ILE A 16 -8.67 32.89 19.56
CA ILE A 16 -7.99 32.49 18.31
C ILE A 16 -7.35 31.13 18.58
N PHE A 17 -8.11 30.04 18.39
CA PHE A 17 -7.55 28.74 18.11
C PHE A 17 -7.04 28.80 16.68
N GLY A 18 -5.76 29.14 16.53
CA GLY A 18 -5.06 28.95 15.28
C GLY A 18 -5.06 27.45 14.96
N SER A 19 -6.00 27.01 14.12
CA SER A 19 -5.94 25.70 13.51
C SER A 19 -4.75 25.71 12.56
N TYR A 20 -3.62 25.17 12.98
CA TYR A 20 -2.57 24.68 12.10
C TYR A 20 -3.10 23.43 11.39
N ALA A 21 -4.10 23.60 10.55
CA ALA A 21 -4.42 22.65 9.51
C ALA A 21 -3.48 22.96 8.37
N SER A 22 -2.32 22.30 8.33
CA SER A 22 -1.52 22.27 7.10
C SER A 22 -2.41 21.75 5.98
N GLU A 23 -2.69 22.59 4.98
CA GLU A 23 -3.48 22.21 3.82
C GLU A 23 -2.74 21.07 3.11
N ILE A 24 -3.28 19.87 3.23
CA ILE A 24 -2.85 18.75 2.39
C ILE A 24 -3.31 19.10 0.97
N LYS A 25 -2.39 19.54 0.13
CA LYS A 25 -2.68 19.77 -1.28
C LYS A 25 -2.95 18.41 -1.92
N THR A 26 -4.18 18.18 -2.33
CA THR A 26 -4.46 17.15 -3.34
C THR A 26 -3.94 17.67 -4.67
N VAL A 27 -3.36 16.79 -5.50
CA VAL A 27 -2.94 17.17 -6.85
C VAL A 27 -4.15 17.80 -7.55
N PRO A 28 -4.06 19.04 -8.06
CA PRO A 28 -5.18 19.65 -8.73
C PRO A 28 -5.64 18.78 -9.91
N HIS A 29 -6.93 18.73 -10.17
CA HIS A 29 -7.56 17.96 -11.26
C HIS A 29 -7.03 18.25 -12.68
N VAL A 30 -6.05 19.13 -12.82
CA VAL A 30 -5.44 19.52 -14.11
C VAL A 30 -4.48 18.45 -14.65
N VAL A 31 -3.99 17.53 -13.81
CA VAL A 31 -3.13 16.44 -14.27
C VAL A 31 -3.99 15.20 -14.45
N LYS A 32 -4.08 14.72 -15.69
CA LYS A 32 -4.75 13.46 -16.01
C LYS A 32 -3.97 12.32 -15.34
N LEU A 33 -4.46 11.87 -14.20
CA LEU A 33 -3.98 10.63 -13.57
C LEU A 33 -4.35 9.44 -14.46
N PRO A 34 -3.57 8.37 -14.48
CA PRO A 34 -3.97 7.12 -15.11
C PRO A 34 -5.20 6.55 -14.39
N ASP A 35 -5.99 5.76 -15.08
CA ASP A 35 -7.21 5.15 -14.53
C ASP A 35 -6.92 4.23 -13.32
N THR A 36 -5.66 3.83 -13.17
CA THR A 36 -5.14 3.01 -12.06
C THR A 36 -4.84 3.79 -10.78
N ILE A 37 -4.96 5.12 -10.80
CA ILE A 37 -4.78 5.98 -9.62
C ILE A 37 -6.07 6.74 -9.34
N GLU A 38 -6.70 6.45 -8.21
CA GLU A 38 -7.91 7.15 -7.78
C GLU A 38 -7.61 8.57 -7.28
N ALA A 39 -6.59 8.71 -6.43
CA ALA A 39 -6.22 9.98 -5.83
C ALA A 39 -4.77 9.99 -5.33
N ILE A 40 -4.18 11.17 -5.25
CA ILE A 40 -2.87 11.41 -4.64
C ILE A 40 -3.02 12.52 -3.60
N ARG A 41 -2.48 12.26 -2.40
CA ARG A 41 -2.33 13.25 -1.34
C ARG A 41 -0.86 13.59 -1.21
N ILE A 42 -0.49 14.85 -1.37
CA ILE A 42 0.89 15.33 -1.28
C ILE A 42 1.06 16.25 -0.06
N PRO A 43 2.23 16.20 0.62
CA PRO A 43 2.60 17.17 1.65
C PRO A 43 2.75 18.59 1.09
N SER A 44 2.77 19.56 1.99
CA SER A 44 3.09 20.96 1.64
C SER A 44 4.60 21.20 1.43
N THR A 45 5.43 20.27 1.87
CA THR A 45 6.91 20.27 1.76
C THR A 45 7.38 19.67 0.43
N THR A 46 8.68 19.66 0.21
CA THR A 46 9.33 18.96 -0.90
C THR A 46 10.29 17.89 -0.37
N ASN A 47 10.79 17.04 -1.26
CA ASN A 47 11.71 15.94 -0.93
C ASN A 47 11.11 14.90 0.04
N TYR A 48 9.80 14.72 -0.02
CA TYR A 48 9.06 13.77 0.79
C TYR A 48 9.12 12.35 0.23
N ALA A 49 8.93 11.36 1.11
CA ALA A 49 8.70 9.98 0.72
C ALA A 49 7.31 9.79 0.10
N THR A 50 7.16 8.79 -0.76
CA THR A 50 5.88 8.49 -1.40
C THR A 50 5.48 7.05 -1.12
N LEU A 51 4.31 6.86 -0.55
CA LEU A 51 3.68 5.57 -0.35
C LEU A 51 2.66 5.29 -1.45
N VAL A 52 2.92 4.28 -2.27
CA VAL A 52 1.93 3.71 -3.19
C VAL A 52 1.17 2.63 -2.43
N TRP A 53 -0.14 2.87 -2.22
CA TRP A 53 -0.97 2.02 -1.38
C TRP A 53 -1.97 1.19 -2.18
N LEU A 54 -1.93 -0.12 -1.98
CA LEU A 54 -2.81 -1.13 -2.57
C LEU A 54 -3.81 -1.64 -1.53
N HIS A 55 -5.10 -1.43 -1.80
CA HIS A 55 -6.16 -1.83 -0.87
C HIS A 55 -6.37 -3.35 -0.82
N GLY A 56 -6.96 -3.83 0.27
CA GLY A 56 -7.42 -5.21 0.40
C GLY A 56 -8.75 -5.47 -0.31
N GLY A 57 -9.33 -6.65 -0.08
CA GLY A 57 -10.63 -7.05 -0.63
C GLY A 57 -10.58 -8.26 -1.53
N GLY A 58 -9.56 -9.12 -1.38
CA GLY A 58 -9.47 -10.42 -2.06
C GLY A 58 -9.36 -10.33 -3.57
N LEU A 59 -8.88 -9.22 -4.15
CA LEU A 59 -8.88 -8.94 -5.59
C LEU A 59 -10.26 -8.91 -6.25
N ALA A 60 -11.34 -9.09 -5.50
CA ALA A 60 -12.72 -9.13 -6.01
C ALA A 60 -13.60 -8.05 -5.38
N GLY A 61 -13.08 -7.26 -4.45
CA GLY A 61 -13.76 -6.18 -3.73
C GLY A 61 -12.77 -5.16 -3.19
N GLY A 62 -13.27 -4.31 -2.27
CA GLY A 62 -12.49 -3.19 -1.74
C GLY A 62 -12.64 -1.92 -2.57
N LYS A 63 -12.01 -0.86 -2.10
CA LYS A 63 -11.98 0.46 -2.74
C LYS A 63 -10.65 1.15 -2.45
N PRO A 64 -10.14 1.97 -3.38
CA PRO A 64 -9.00 2.84 -3.13
C PRO A 64 -9.23 3.74 -1.91
N HIS A 65 -8.21 3.91 -1.10
CA HIS A 65 -8.22 4.81 0.06
C HIS A 65 -6.79 5.18 0.47
N PHE A 66 -6.66 6.20 1.28
CA PHE A 66 -5.40 6.52 1.94
C PHE A 66 -5.28 5.75 3.24
N PRO A 67 -4.16 5.06 3.52
CA PRO A 67 -4.03 4.20 4.71
C PRO A 67 -4.01 4.97 6.03
N PHE A 68 -3.63 6.25 6.03
CA PHE A 68 -3.68 7.09 7.21
C PHE A 68 -4.11 8.53 6.85
N SER A 69 -4.67 9.23 7.84
CA SER A 69 -5.29 10.54 7.62
C SER A 69 -4.31 11.70 7.54
N ARG A 70 -3.15 11.61 8.20
CA ARG A 70 -2.18 12.70 8.33
C ARG A 70 -0.75 12.17 8.36
N ASP A 71 0.06 12.64 7.45
CA ASP A 71 1.51 12.69 7.57
C ASP A 71 2.01 13.81 6.65
N GLU A 72 2.78 14.74 7.21
CA GLU A 72 3.29 15.89 6.46
C GLU A 72 4.59 15.57 5.71
N LYS A 73 5.13 14.37 5.87
CA LYS A 73 6.38 13.92 5.26
C LYS A 73 6.18 12.85 4.21
N ILE A 74 4.97 12.28 4.10
CA ILE A 74 4.69 11.13 3.23
C ILE A 74 3.53 11.46 2.29
N ALA A 75 3.82 11.50 0.99
CA ALA A 75 2.77 11.48 -0.01
C ALA A 75 2.12 10.10 -0.07
N GLN A 76 0.82 10.06 -0.35
CA GLN A 76 0.06 8.82 -0.44
C GLN A 76 -0.64 8.74 -1.80
N VAL A 77 -0.45 7.64 -2.50
CA VAL A 77 -1.09 7.32 -3.77
C VAL A 77 -2.10 6.20 -3.54
N ALA A 78 -3.38 6.50 -3.67
CA ALA A 78 -4.46 5.52 -3.56
C ALA A 78 -4.66 4.83 -4.90
N VAL A 79 -4.26 3.57 -4.99
CA VAL A 79 -4.30 2.80 -6.24
C VAL A 79 -5.67 2.16 -6.43
N LYS A 80 -6.18 2.26 -7.65
CA LYS A 80 -7.35 1.59 -8.17
C LYS A 80 -6.90 0.51 -9.15
N TYR A 81 -7.24 -0.72 -8.89
CA TYR A 81 -6.97 -1.83 -9.80
C TYR A 81 -8.27 -2.56 -10.14
N ARG A 82 -8.34 -3.17 -11.32
CA ARG A 82 -9.49 -3.98 -11.75
C ARG A 82 -9.75 -5.12 -10.78
N LEU A 83 -10.99 -5.51 -10.63
CA LEU A 83 -11.44 -6.52 -9.67
C LEU A 83 -11.93 -7.78 -10.38
N LEU A 84 -11.50 -8.93 -9.91
CA LEU A 84 -11.95 -10.24 -10.38
C LEU A 84 -13.47 -10.38 -10.23
N GLY A 85 -14.10 -10.92 -11.27
CA GLY A 85 -15.55 -11.04 -11.31
C GLY A 85 -16.31 -9.75 -11.61
N LYS A 86 -15.59 -8.66 -11.92
CA LYS A 86 -16.16 -7.38 -12.38
C LYS A 86 -15.53 -6.97 -13.71
N ASP A 87 -14.37 -6.34 -13.66
CA ASP A 87 -13.68 -5.72 -14.79
C ASP A 87 -12.30 -6.36 -15.10
N ALA A 88 -11.76 -7.15 -14.17
CA ALA A 88 -10.58 -7.97 -14.42
C ALA A 88 -10.95 -9.31 -15.05
N LYS A 89 -10.25 -9.69 -16.12
CA LYS A 89 -10.37 -11.00 -16.78
C LYS A 89 -9.56 -12.08 -16.05
N SER A 90 -8.47 -11.69 -15.40
CA SER A 90 -7.56 -12.58 -14.69
C SER A 90 -6.86 -11.86 -13.54
N GLY A 91 -6.14 -12.61 -12.69
CA GLY A 91 -5.28 -12.02 -11.66
C GLY A 91 -4.14 -11.19 -12.23
N VAL A 92 -3.72 -11.46 -13.46
CA VAL A 92 -2.68 -10.68 -14.16
C VAL A 92 -3.13 -9.24 -14.35
N ASP A 93 -4.40 -9.02 -14.75
CA ASP A 93 -4.95 -7.66 -14.92
C ASP A 93 -4.84 -6.82 -13.64
N CYS A 94 -5.07 -7.45 -12.47
CA CYS A 94 -4.94 -6.75 -11.18
C CYS A 94 -3.48 -6.36 -10.89
N ILE A 95 -2.53 -7.23 -11.25
CA ILE A 95 -1.10 -6.99 -11.04
C ILE A 95 -0.59 -5.92 -12.01
N GLU A 96 -1.02 -5.96 -13.27
CA GLU A 96 -0.64 -4.97 -14.29
C GLU A 96 -1.16 -3.58 -13.94
N ASP A 97 -2.39 -3.45 -13.46
CA ASP A 97 -2.94 -2.17 -13.00
C ASP A 97 -2.16 -1.61 -11.79
N ALA A 98 -1.78 -2.49 -10.86
CA ALA A 98 -0.93 -2.09 -9.74
C ALA A 98 0.46 -1.63 -10.23
N ALA A 99 1.06 -2.35 -11.19
CA ALA A 99 2.34 -1.99 -11.79
C ALA A 99 2.27 -0.66 -12.56
N ASP A 100 1.18 -0.40 -13.29
CA ASP A 100 0.97 0.87 -14.00
C ASP A 100 0.93 2.06 -13.03
N ALA A 101 0.19 1.94 -11.93
CA ALA A 101 0.14 2.98 -10.89
C ALA A 101 1.52 3.23 -10.25
N VAL A 102 2.27 2.17 -9.95
CA VAL A 102 3.64 2.27 -9.44
C VAL A 102 4.56 2.94 -10.46
N ALA A 103 4.51 2.49 -11.71
CA ALA A 103 5.33 3.04 -12.79
C ALA A 103 5.03 4.52 -13.05
N TRP A 104 3.76 4.90 -13.05
CA TRP A 104 3.38 6.31 -13.16
C TRP A 104 3.96 7.13 -12.00
N THR A 105 3.86 6.64 -10.77
CA THR A 105 4.40 7.31 -9.58
C THR A 105 5.90 7.49 -9.69
N MET A 106 6.64 6.44 -10.05
CA MET A 106 8.10 6.49 -10.22
C MET A 106 8.53 7.51 -11.28
N LYS A 107 7.77 7.64 -12.37
CA LYS A 107 8.06 8.57 -13.47
C LYS A 107 7.66 10.01 -13.19
N ASN A 108 6.71 10.27 -12.29
CA ASN A 108 6.06 11.58 -12.21
C ASN A 108 6.13 12.27 -10.86
N ILE A 109 6.36 11.55 -9.75
CA ILE A 109 6.24 12.13 -8.40
C ILE A 109 7.21 13.29 -8.14
N HIS A 110 8.37 13.30 -8.81
CA HIS A 110 9.34 14.40 -8.74
C HIS A 110 8.75 15.73 -9.20
N LYS A 111 7.80 15.73 -10.15
CA LYS A 111 7.11 16.92 -10.65
C LYS A 111 6.24 17.58 -9.57
N TYR A 112 5.95 16.84 -8.51
CA TYR A 112 5.13 17.27 -7.38
C TYR A 112 5.96 17.51 -6.12
N GLY A 113 7.28 17.36 -6.20
CA GLY A 113 8.22 17.58 -5.10
C GLY A 113 8.61 16.34 -4.33
N GLY A 114 8.19 15.15 -4.76
CA GLY A 114 8.58 13.87 -4.14
C GLY A 114 9.98 13.41 -4.54
N ASP A 115 10.64 12.68 -3.65
CA ASP A 115 11.93 12.04 -3.90
C ASP A 115 11.71 10.70 -4.59
N THR A 116 12.24 10.56 -5.81
CA THR A 116 12.14 9.31 -6.60
C THR A 116 12.90 8.14 -6.00
N ASN A 117 13.82 8.37 -5.07
CA ASN A 117 14.55 7.33 -4.35
C ASN A 117 13.80 6.87 -3.09
N LYS A 118 12.70 7.54 -2.72
CA LYS A 118 11.90 7.26 -1.53
C LYS A 118 10.48 6.85 -1.89
N ILE A 119 10.35 5.93 -2.84
CA ILE A 119 9.04 5.38 -3.24
C ILE A 119 8.88 4.01 -2.60
N PHE A 120 7.91 3.90 -1.71
CA PHE A 120 7.54 2.69 -0.99
C PHE A 120 6.27 2.10 -1.59
N LEU A 121 6.26 0.79 -1.81
CA LEU A 121 5.08 0.07 -2.25
C LEU A 121 4.52 -0.75 -1.10
N ALA A 122 3.28 -0.52 -0.72
CA ALA A 122 2.65 -1.26 0.36
C ALA A 122 1.18 -1.59 0.10
N GLY A 123 0.69 -2.59 0.80
CA GLY A 123 -0.72 -2.96 0.72
C GLY A 123 -1.11 -3.99 1.77
N MET A 124 -2.43 -4.12 1.95
CA MET A 124 -3.03 -5.04 2.91
C MET A 124 -3.71 -6.21 2.19
N SER A 125 -3.53 -7.44 2.69
CA SER A 125 -4.23 -8.65 2.19
C SER A 125 -4.00 -8.85 0.69
N ALA A 126 -5.04 -8.71 -0.15
CA ALA A 126 -4.91 -8.71 -1.60
C ALA A 126 -3.92 -7.64 -2.10
N GLY A 127 -3.93 -6.44 -1.50
CA GLY A 127 -2.94 -5.40 -1.79
C GLY A 127 -1.52 -5.80 -1.39
N GLY A 128 -1.36 -6.54 -0.29
CA GLY A 128 -0.07 -7.11 0.11
C GLY A 128 0.45 -8.16 -0.89
N TYR A 129 -0.44 -8.98 -1.42
CA TYR A 129 -0.12 -9.89 -2.53
C TYR A 129 0.35 -9.12 -3.77
N LEU A 130 -0.40 -8.08 -4.20
CA LEU A 130 -0.01 -7.24 -5.34
C LEU A 130 1.32 -6.51 -5.09
N THR A 131 1.56 -6.03 -3.86
CA THR A 131 2.85 -5.45 -3.46
C THR A 131 4.01 -6.40 -3.73
N MET A 132 3.87 -7.65 -3.32
CA MET A 132 4.90 -8.67 -3.53
C MET A 132 5.02 -9.04 -5.01
N MET A 133 3.93 -9.23 -5.74
CA MET A 133 3.99 -9.57 -7.16
C MET A 133 4.68 -8.48 -7.98
N VAL A 134 4.27 -7.21 -7.82
CA VAL A 134 4.87 -6.09 -8.58
C VAL A 134 6.32 -5.84 -8.18
N GLY A 135 6.63 -5.98 -6.89
CA GLY A 135 7.96 -5.66 -6.36
C GLY A 135 8.98 -6.79 -6.53
N MET A 136 8.55 -8.06 -6.56
CA MET A 136 9.47 -9.21 -6.60
C MET A 136 9.63 -9.78 -8.00
N ASP A 137 8.59 -9.76 -8.85
CA ASP A 137 8.70 -10.18 -10.25
C ASP A 137 9.09 -8.97 -11.12
N PRO A 138 10.34 -8.90 -11.61
CA PRO A 138 10.84 -7.73 -12.32
C PRO A 138 10.10 -7.46 -13.63
N LYS A 139 9.42 -8.46 -14.22
CA LYS A 139 8.76 -8.31 -15.52
C LYS A 139 7.70 -7.21 -15.54
N TYR A 140 6.97 -7.01 -14.41
CA TYR A 140 5.89 -6.05 -14.34
C TYR A 140 6.37 -4.60 -14.47
N LEU A 141 7.42 -4.21 -13.75
CA LEU A 141 7.99 -2.87 -13.89
C LEU A 141 8.89 -2.73 -15.12
N ALA A 142 9.52 -3.82 -15.57
CA ALA A 142 10.29 -3.84 -16.82
C ALA A 142 9.41 -3.54 -18.05
N ALA A 143 8.15 -3.95 -18.06
CA ALA A 143 7.19 -3.58 -19.10
C ALA A 143 6.99 -2.05 -19.23
N HIS A 144 7.27 -1.30 -18.18
CA HIS A 144 7.27 0.17 -18.16
C HIS A 144 8.65 0.80 -18.32
N GLY A 145 9.70 0.01 -18.60
CA GLY A 145 11.10 0.46 -18.70
C GLY A 145 11.73 0.81 -17.36
N LEU A 146 11.25 0.24 -16.25
CA LEU A 146 11.69 0.51 -14.89
C LEU A 146 12.25 -0.76 -14.24
N LYS A 147 13.09 -0.57 -13.22
CA LYS A 147 13.59 -1.65 -12.37
C LYS A 147 12.82 -1.65 -11.04
N ASN A 148 12.38 -2.84 -10.60
CA ASN A 148 11.75 -2.99 -9.29
C ASN A 148 12.70 -2.60 -8.14
N THR A 149 14.01 -2.83 -8.31
CA THR A 149 15.06 -2.44 -7.34
C THR A 149 15.20 -0.94 -7.11
N ASN A 150 14.51 -0.10 -7.90
CA ASN A 150 14.42 1.34 -7.66
C ASN A 150 13.34 1.72 -6.62
N LEU A 151 12.54 0.76 -6.16
CA LEU A 151 11.64 0.96 -5.02
C LEU A 151 12.47 0.98 -3.72
N ALA A 152 12.18 1.91 -2.84
CA ALA A 152 12.85 2.03 -1.54
C ALA A 152 12.57 0.82 -0.65
N ALA A 153 11.33 0.32 -0.64
CA ALA A 153 10.98 -0.95 -0.01
C ALA A 153 9.58 -1.44 -0.43
N LEU A 154 9.35 -2.73 -0.14
CA LEU A 154 8.07 -3.42 -0.22
C LEU A 154 7.57 -3.67 1.21
N ILE A 155 6.31 -3.32 1.49
CA ILE A 155 5.70 -3.54 2.81
C ILE A 155 4.38 -4.30 2.61
N SER A 156 4.42 -5.60 2.81
CA SER A 156 3.25 -6.47 2.68
C SER A 156 2.60 -6.69 4.04
N ILE A 157 1.34 -6.27 4.19
CA ILE A 157 0.57 -6.51 5.41
C ILE A 157 -0.40 -7.66 5.16
N SER A 158 -0.19 -8.80 5.80
CA SER A 158 -0.99 -10.03 5.65
C SER A 158 -1.27 -10.41 4.19
N GLY A 159 -0.30 -10.14 3.29
CA GLY A 159 -0.37 -10.51 1.87
C GLY A 159 -0.25 -12.02 1.69
N GLN A 160 -0.90 -12.61 0.71
CA GLN A 160 -0.73 -14.02 0.38
C GLN A 160 0.59 -14.23 -0.38
N ALA A 161 1.50 -15.06 0.14
CA ALA A 161 2.80 -15.33 -0.48
C ALA A 161 2.76 -16.47 -1.51
N THR A 162 1.72 -17.30 -1.46
CA THR A 162 1.39 -18.29 -2.50
C THR A 162 0.44 -17.68 -3.53
N LYS A 163 0.09 -18.41 -4.59
CA LYS A 163 -0.90 -17.96 -5.58
C LYS A 163 -2.20 -17.61 -4.89
N HIS A 164 -2.65 -16.37 -5.08
CA HIS A 164 -3.81 -15.83 -4.38
C HIS A 164 -5.07 -16.68 -4.63
N TYR A 165 -5.80 -17.01 -3.58
CA TYR A 165 -6.94 -17.94 -3.64
C TYR A 165 -8.03 -17.52 -4.64
N ASN A 166 -8.30 -16.22 -4.80
CA ASN A 166 -9.25 -15.74 -5.80
C ASN A 166 -8.68 -15.78 -7.22
N VAL A 167 -7.37 -15.60 -7.41
CA VAL A 167 -6.74 -15.84 -8.71
C VAL A 167 -6.95 -17.30 -9.13
N ARG A 168 -6.78 -18.23 -8.21
CA ARG A 168 -7.06 -19.66 -8.42
C ARG A 168 -8.54 -19.91 -8.75
N LYS A 169 -9.43 -19.41 -7.89
CA LYS A 169 -10.88 -19.59 -8.03
C LYS A 169 -11.40 -19.08 -9.38
N PHE A 170 -11.00 -17.88 -9.78
CA PHE A 170 -11.44 -17.28 -11.06
C PHE A 170 -10.73 -17.89 -12.28
N SER A 171 -9.68 -18.68 -12.11
CA SER A 171 -9.09 -19.50 -13.17
C SER A 171 -9.63 -20.94 -13.21
N GLY A 172 -10.70 -21.24 -12.45
CA GLY A 172 -11.35 -22.56 -12.46
C GLY A 172 -10.72 -23.60 -11.53
N ASP A 173 -9.82 -23.20 -10.63
CA ASP A 173 -9.23 -24.09 -9.63
C ASP A 173 -10.23 -24.29 -8.48
N ASN A 174 -10.68 -25.52 -8.27
CA ASN A 174 -11.67 -25.90 -7.28
C ASN A 174 -11.05 -26.55 -6.01
N ASP A 175 -9.73 -26.59 -5.91
CA ASP A 175 -9.06 -27.09 -4.72
C ASP A 175 -9.34 -26.23 -3.48
N PRO A 176 -9.15 -26.75 -2.27
CA PRO A 176 -9.39 -26.01 -1.03
C PRO A 176 -8.75 -24.61 -1.03
N GLN A 177 -9.50 -23.63 -0.56
CA GLN A 177 -9.11 -22.19 -0.60
C GLN A 177 -7.70 -21.92 -0.06
N PHE A 178 -7.31 -22.58 1.02
CA PHE A 178 -6.03 -22.38 1.68
C PHE A 178 -4.96 -23.41 1.31
N LEU A 179 -5.20 -24.24 0.28
CA LEU A 179 -4.17 -25.11 -0.28
C LEU A 179 -3.09 -24.24 -0.94
N PRO A 180 -1.83 -24.25 -0.45
CA PRO A 180 -0.77 -23.45 -1.07
C PRO A 180 -0.47 -23.96 -2.48
N LYS A 181 -0.47 -23.03 -3.46
CA LYS A 181 0.02 -23.29 -4.83
C LYS A 181 1.07 -22.25 -5.18
N ILE A 182 2.14 -22.71 -5.79
CA ILE A 182 3.28 -21.88 -6.20
C ILE A 182 3.48 -22.08 -7.67
N ASP A 183 3.26 -21.01 -8.42
CA ASP A 183 3.54 -20.86 -9.84
C ASP A 183 3.93 -19.39 -10.12
N ASP A 184 4.01 -18.98 -11.37
CA ASP A 184 4.39 -17.62 -11.79
C ASP A 184 3.51 -16.50 -11.20
N LEU A 185 2.35 -16.82 -10.62
CA LEU A 185 1.46 -15.89 -9.93
C LEU A 185 1.53 -16.03 -8.40
N ALA A 186 2.59 -16.63 -7.89
CA ALA A 186 2.88 -16.74 -6.46
C ALA A 186 4.13 -15.94 -6.10
N PRO A 187 4.09 -15.00 -5.17
CA PRO A 187 5.28 -14.27 -4.73
C PRO A 187 6.45 -15.18 -4.32
N LEU A 188 6.17 -16.33 -3.75
CA LEU A 188 7.18 -17.35 -3.40
C LEU A 188 8.00 -17.89 -4.60
N ALA A 189 7.47 -17.81 -5.82
CA ALA A 189 8.23 -18.19 -7.02
C ALA A 189 9.29 -17.14 -7.42
N HIS A 190 9.22 -15.93 -6.87
CA HIS A 190 10.07 -14.79 -7.23
C HIS A 190 11.04 -14.38 -6.11
N VAL A 191 11.27 -15.25 -5.12
CA VAL A 191 12.27 -15.00 -4.07
C VAL A 191 13.67 -14.89 -4.68
N SER A 192 14.38 -13.82 -4.32
CA SER A 192 15.71 -13.52 -4.86
C SER A 192 16.48 -12.61 -3.90
N ALA A 193 17.81 -12.56 -4.06
CA ALA A 193 18.63 -11.54 -3.43
C ALA A 193 18.47 -10.15 -4.05
N ASP A 194 18.00 -10.08 -5.30
CA ASP A 194 17.95 -8.88 -6.14
C ASP A 194 16.55 -8.22 -6.18
N ILE A 195 15.77 -8.39 -5.10
CA ILE A 195 14.51 -7.67 -4.91
C ILE A 195 14.71 -6.42 -4.03
N PRO A 196 13.78 -5.44 -4.02
CA PRO A 196 13.85 -4.33 -3.07
C PRO A 196 13.85 -4.82 -1.61
N PRO A 197 14.31 -4.00 -0.65
CA PRO A 197 14.07 -4.25 0.77
C PRO A 197 12.62 -4.64 1.01
N ILE A 198 12.38 -5.69 1.80
CA ILE A 198 11.03 -6.22 2.01
C ILE A 198 10.72 -6.43 3.49
N VAL A 199 9.56 -5.93 3.91
CA VAL A 199 8.99 -6.20 5.23
C VAL A 199 7.64 -6.88 5.03
N SER A 200 7.50 -8.09 5.55
CA SER A 200 6.22 -8.77 5.66
C SER A 200 5.72 -8.69 7.09
N ILE A 201 4.51 -8.15 7.27
CA ILE A 201 3.86 -7.96 8.57
C ILE A 201 2.59 -8.80 8.57
N CYS A 202 2.44 -9.72 9.51
CA CYS A 202 1.24 -10.57 9.60
C CYS A 202 0.73 -10.66 11.04
N GLY A 203 -0.56 -10.94 11.17
CA GLY A 203 -1.12 -11.35 12.45
C GLY A 203 -0.51 -12.66 12.95
N GLN A 204 -0.67 -12.92 14.23
CA GLN A 204 -0.15 -14.13 14.88
C GLN A 204 -1.09 -15.32 14.67
N PRO A 205 -0.61 -16.53 14.30
CA PRO A 205 -1.40 -17.75 14.44
C PRO A 205 -1.80 -17.98 15.93
N PRO A 206 -3.03 -18.45 16.24
CA PRO A 206 -4.09 -18.90 15.34
C PRO A 206 -5.08 -17.79 14.94
N TYR A 207 -4.82 -16.53 15.25
CA TYR A 207 -5.75 -15.40 14.99
C TYR A 207 -5.77 -14.99 13.52
N GLU A 208 -4.61 -15.05 12.84
CA GLU A 208 -4.49 -14.75 11.41
C GLU A 208 -5.17 -15.85 10.56
N TRP A 209 -5.46 -15.55 9.31
CA TRP A 209 -5.95 -16.55 8.36
C TRP A 209 -4.95 -17.71 8.22
N LYS A 210 -5.50 -18.93 8.04
CA LYS A 210 -4.71 -20.16 7.91
C LYS A 210 -3.58 -20.01 6.89
N CYS A 211 -2.41 -20.48 7.25
CA CYS A 211 -1.18 -20.47 6.45
C CYS A 211 -0.60 -19.08 6.14
N ARG A 212 -1.26 -17.98 6.51
CA ARG A 212 -0.84 -16.64 6.13
C ARG A 212 0.50 -16.25 6.73
N SER A 213 0.68 -16.41 8.03
CA SER A 213 1.96 -16.14 8.70
C SER A 213 3.05 -17.11 8.26
N GLU A 214 2.71 -18.39 8.11
CA GLU A 214 3.65 -19.44 7.75
C GLU A 214 4.22 -19.24 6.34
N GLU A 215 3.38 -18.95 5.34
CA GLU A 215 3.85 -18.71 3.97
C GLU A 215 4.69 -17.42 3.86
N ASN A 216 4.37 -16.37 4.64
CA ASN A 216 5.17 -15.15 4.69
C ASN A 216 6.51 -15.34 5.44
N ARG A 217 6.55 -16.16 6.50
CA ARG A 217 7.80 -16.58 7.15
C ARG A 217 8.69 -17.35 6.18
N LEU A 218 8.11 -18.28 5.42
CA LEU A 218 8.83 -19.04 4.40
C LEU A 218 9.41 -18.10 3.33
N LEU A 219 8.62 -17.16 2.83
CA LEU A 219 9.07 -16.18 1.83
C LEU A 219 10.28 -15.39 2.32
N ILE A 220 10.21 -14.81 3.51
CA ILE A 220 11.30 -14.02 4.08
C ILE A 220 12.53 -14.89 4.37
N ALA A 221 12.33 -16.08 4.94
CA ALA A 221 13.42 -17.02 5.19
C ALA A 221 14.12 -17.43 3.89
N SER A 222 13.37 -17.65 2.81
CA SER A 222 13.91 -17.96 1.48
C SER A 222 14.72 -16.81 0.91
N CYS A 223 14.23 -15.56 1.00
CA CYS A 223 14.99 -14.39 0.58
C CYS A 223 16.33 -14.28 1.33
N ILE A 224 16.33 -14.46 2.64
CA ILE A 224 17.54 -14.43 3.48
C ILE A 224 18.51 -15.57 3.07
N ALA A 225 17.99 -16.78 2.88
CA ALA A 225 18.79 -17.94 2.47
C ALA A 225 19.48 -17.73 1.10
N LEU A 226 18.86 -16.95 0.20
CA LEU A 226 19.43 -16.57 -1.09
C LEU A 226 20.38 -15.37 -1.00
N GLY A 227 20.62 -14.82 0.20
CA GLY A 227 21.55 -13.72 0.44
C GLY A 227 20.95 -12.32 0.48
N HIS A 228 19.61 -12.18 0.46
CA HIS A 228 18.97 -10.88 0.61
C HIS A 228 19.22 -10.30 2.01
N LYS A 229 19.75 -9.07 2.09
CA LYS A 229 20.22 -8.49 3.37
C LYS A 229 19.15 -7.72 4.13
N ASN A 230 18.10 -7.28 3.45
CA ASN A 230 17.08 -6.37 3.97
C ASN A 230 15.66 -6.99 3.89
N ALA A 231 15.53 -8.27 4.23
CA ALA A 231 14.25 -8.95 4.34
C ALA A 231 13.87 -9.16 5.81
N LYS A 232 12.65 -8.79 6.21
CA LYS A 232 12.19 -8.85 7.60
C LYS A 232 10.77 -9.37 7.69
N PHE A 233 10.51 -10.24 8.65
CA PHE A 233 9.18 -10.66 9.06
C PHE A 233 8.83 -10.05 10.41
N ILE A 234 7.62 -9.49 10.55
CA ILE A 234 7.06 -8.95 11.79
C ILE A 234 5.75 -9.68 12.08
N GLU A 235 5.67 -10.32 13.22
CA GLU A 235 4.44 -10.90 13.72
C GLU A 235 3.77 -9.95 14.71
N LEU A 236 2.49 -9.67 14.48
CA LEU A 236 1.67 -8.82 15.33
C LEU A 236 0.96 -9.71 16.37
N PRO A 237 1.33 -9.61 17.66
CA PRO A 237 0.74 -10.43 18.71
C PRO A 237 -0.78 -10.22 18.79
N TYR A 238 -1.54 -11.30 18.94
CA TYR A 238 -2.98 -11.29 19.15
C TYR A 238 -3.82 -10.60 18.07
N CYS A 239 -3.23 -10.24 16.93
CA CYS A 239 -3.92 -9.64 15.80
C CYS A 239 -4.47 -10.70 14.84
N ASN A 240 -5.74 -10.61 14.51
CA ASN A 240 -6.33 -11.36 13.41
C ASN A 240 -6.13 -10.63 12.07
N HIS A 241 -6.57 -11.25 10.96
CA HIS A 241 -6.41 -10.69 9.61
C HIS A 241 -6.95 -9.26 9.46
N GLY A 242 -8.13 -8.96 10.02
CA GLY A 242 -8.72 -7.62 9.93
C GLY A 242 -7.98 -6.59 10.79
N GLN A 243 -7.57 -6.98 11.99
CA GLN A 243 -6.83 -6.12 12.92
C GLN A 243 -5.39 -5.86 12.46
N ALA A 244 -4.80 -6.77 11.69
CA ALA A 244 -3.43 -6.62 11.20
C ALA A 244 -3.20 -5.31 10.45
N TYR A 245 -4.22 -4.78 9.78
CA TYR A 245 -4.15 -3.47 9.11
C TYR A 245 -3.82 -2.34 10.09
N GLU A 246 -4.67 -2.15 11.10
CA GLU A 246 -4.51 -1.05 12.06
C GLU A 246 -3.25 -1.24 12.93
N CYS A 247 -2.97 -2.48 13.35
CA CYS A 247 -1.78 -2.81 14.13
C CYS A 247 -0.47 -2.59 13.35
N ALA A 248 -0.49 -2.73 12.02
CA ALA A 248 0.69 -2.55 11.18
C ALA A 248 0.99 -1.08 10.84
N LEU A 249 0.00 -0.17 10.90
CA LEU A 249 0.20 1.24 10.50
C LEU A 249 1.36 1.94 11.22
N PRO A 250 1.57 1.78 12.54
CA PRO A 250 2.73 2.38 13.20
C PRO A 250 4.07 1.86 12.67
N TYR A 251 4.15 0.58 12.34
CA TYR A 251 5.35 -0.02 11.73
C TYR A 251 5.58 0.49 10.32
N LEU A 252 4.50 0.62 9.51
CA LEU A 252 4.56 1.17 8.15
C LEU A 252 5.10 2.60 8.16
N ILE A 253 4.52 3.48 8.98
CA ILE A 253 4.90 4.89 9.06
C ILE A 253 6.34 5.03 9.58
N ARG A 254 6.70 4.28 10.59
CA ARG A 254 8.06 4.28 11.13
C ARG A 254 9.08 3.84 10.07
N TYR A 255 8.80 2.76 9.34
CA TYR A 255 9.71 2.22 8.34
C TYR A 255 9.94 3.18 7.16
N ILE A 256 8.94 3.98 6.80
CA ILE A 256 9.06 5.00 5.74
C ILE A 256 9.89 6.21 6.21
N ASN A 257 9.90 6.50 7.52
CA ASN A 257 10.58 7.66 8.09
C ASN A 257 12.03 7.37 8.55
N GLU A 258 12.42 6.11 8.65
CA GLU A 258 13.79 5.66 8.92
C GLU A 258 14.66 5.70 7.66
#